data_b1404efafb03be779bfc218f5e6f0453
#
_entry.id   b1404efafb03be779bfc218f5e6f0453
#
_cell.length_a   1.000
_cell.length_b   1.000
_cell.length_c   1.000
_cell.angle_alpha   90.00
_cell.angle_beta   90.00
_cell.angle_gamma   90.00
#
_symmetry.space_group_name_H-M   'P 1'
#
loop_
_entity.id
_entity.type
_entity.pdbx_description
1 polymer ?
#
loop_
_entity_poly.entity_id
_entity_poly.type
_entity_poly.pdbx_seq_one_letter_code
_entity_poly.pdbx_strand_id
1 'polypeptide(L)'
;LDMKSFAFVFPGQGSQSVGMLDAWGDHPALLQTLQEASDALGEDVARLIREGPRETLALTTNTQPVMLVAGVAAYRIWRAEGGAEPSVVAGHSLGEYAALVAAGVLTLAQASPLVRVRAAAMQEAVPIGAGAMAAILGLDAAAVIAGCAEAQASFDPASGEVVEAANFND
;
A
#
# COMPACT_ATOMS: atom_id res chain seq x y z
N LEU A 1 4.77 -34.35 -5.11
CA LEU A 1 4.67 -33.28 -6.11
C LEU A 1 5.68 -32.21 -5.74
N ASP A 2 6.72 -32.02 -6.58
CA ASP A 2 7.67 -30.93 -6.43
C ASP A 2 6.85 -29.62 -6.51
N MET A 3 6.70 -28.94 -5.38
CA MET A 3 6.06 -27.63 -5.36
C MET A 3 6.99 -26.63 -6.05
N LYS A 4 6.51 -26.06 -7.15
CA LYS A 4 7.26 -24.99 -7.82
C LYS A 4 7.45 -23.85 -6.83
N SER A 5 8.66 -23.30 -6.76
CA SER A 5 8.93 -22.08 -6.02
C SER A 5 8.07 -20.94 -6.58
N PHE A 6 7.48 -20.14 -5.72
CA PHE A 6 6.67 -18.98 -6.10
C PHE A 6 6.95 -17.79 -5.17
N ALA A 7 6.64 -16.60 -5.65
CA ALA A 7 6.68 -15.37 -4.88
C ALA A 7 5.27 -14.93 -4.49
N PHE A 8 5.14 -14.36 -3.29
CA PHE A 8 3.94 -13.64 -2.86
C PHE A 8 4.23 -12.14 -2.94
N VAL A 9 3.44 -11.41 -3.71
CA VAL A 9 3.66 -9.98 -3.94
C VAL A 9 2.52 -9.15 -3.36
N PHE A 10 2.86 -8.02 -2.73
CA PHE A 10 1.91 -7.14 -2.05
C PHE A 10 1.82 -5.79 -2.78
N PRO A 11 0.62 -5.35 -3.17
CA PRO A 11 0.43 -4.08 -3.85
C PRO A 11 0.62 -2.89 -2.90
N GLY A 12 0.90 -1.74 -3.49
CA GLY A 12 0.81 -0.45 -2.82
C GLY A 12 -0.62 0.09 -2.76
N GLN A 13 -0.75 1.38 -2.48
CA GLN A 13 -2.05 2.07 -2.52
C GLN A 13 -2.57 2.20 -3.96
N GLY A 14 -3.90 2.26 -4.13
CA GLY A 14 -4.59 2.43 -5.42
C GLY A 14 -5.66 1.39 -5.70
N SER A 15 -5.59 0.21 -5.08
CA SER A 15 -6.58 -0.86 -5.24
C SER A 15 -7.58 -0.99 -4.09
N GLN A 16 -7.52 -0.07 -3.11
CA GLN A 16 -8.46 -0.07 -1.99
C GLN A 16 -9.89 0.20 -2.45
N SER A 17 -10.84 -0.52 -1.87
CA SER A 17 -12.27 -0.30 -2.06
C SER A 17 -13.04 -0.63 -0.79
N VAL A 18 -14.16 0.05 -0.60
CA VAL A 18 -15.09 -0.30 0.48
C VAL A 18 -15.58 -1.73 0.26
N GLY A 19 -15.59 -2.54 1.32
CA GLY A 19 -15.99 -3.94 1.25
C GLY A 19 -14.98 -4.89 0.62
N MET A 20 -13.73 -4.47 0.36
CA MET A 20 -12.73 -5.28 -0.36
C MET A 20 -12.36 -6.60 0.33
N LEU A 21 -12.70 -6.78 1.59
CA LEU A 21 -12.48 -8.02 2.35
C LEU A 21 -13.75 -8.85 2.56
N ASP A 22 -14.92 -8.39 2.09
CA ASP A 22 -16.22 -9.02 2.37
C ASP A 22 -16.35 -10.45 1.79
N ALA A 23 -15.63 -10.75 0.71
CA ALA A 23 -15.62 -12.08 0.10
C ALA A 23 -15.10 -13.19 1.04
N TRP A 24 -14.32 -12.84 2.07
CA TRP A 24 -13.82 -13.80 3.07
C TRP A 24 -14.74 -13.96 4.29
N GLY A 25 -15.84 -13.20 4.36
CA GLY A 25 -16.83 -13.30 5.44
C GLY A 25 -16.19 -13.21 6.83
N ASP A 26 -16.57 -14.15 7.69
CA ASP A 26 -16.08 -14.21 9.07
C ASP A 26 -14.88 -15.18 9.25
N HIS A 27 -14.00 -15.25 8.24
CA HIS A 27 -12.83 -16.13 8.32
C HIS A 27 -11.98 -15.78 9.56
N PRO A 28 -11.61 -16.77 10.42
CA PRO A 28 -10.93 -16.48 11.70
C PRO A 28 -9.63 -15.67 11.55
N ALA A 29 -8.82 -15.98 10.53
CA ALA A 29 -7.58 -15.25 10.28
C ALA A 29 -7.84 -13.80 9.84
N LEU A 30 -8.95 -13.51 9.15
CA LEU A 30 -9.37 -12.15 8.82
C LEU A 30 -9.74 -11.39 10.09
N LEU A 31 -10.66 -11.95 10.89
CA LEU A 31 -11.16 -11.30 12.11
C LEU A 31 -10.00 -11.00 13.08
N GLN A 32 -9.10 -11.96 13.27
CA GLN A 32 -7.90 -11.77 14.09
C GLN A 32 -7.01 -10.66 13.57
N THR A 33 -6.79 -10.59 12.25
CA THR A 33 -5.94 -9.56 11.62
C THR A 33 -6.55 -8.18 11.77
N LEU A 34 -7.86 -8.05 11.56
CA LEU A 34 -8.58 -6.79 11.73
C LEU A 34 -8.56 -6.31 13.20
N GLN A 35 -8.73 -7.22 14.15
CA GLN A 35 -8.67 -6.90 15.58
C GLN A 35 -7.27 -6.43 15.98
N GLU A 36 -6.22 -7.20 15.59
CA GLU A 36 -4.82 -6.86 15.91
C GLU A 36 -4.45 -5.47 15.35
N ALA A 37 -4.86 -5.16 14.13
CA ALA A 37 -4.59 -3.86 13.52
C ALA A 37 -5.38 -2.73 14.20
N SER A 38 -6.65 -2.97 14.53
CA SER A 38 -7.50 -1.99 15.20
C SER A 38 -6.96 -1.66 16.59
N ASP A 39 -6.53 -2.67 17.36
CA ASP A 39 -5.91 -2.48 18.66
C ASP A 39 -4.59 -1.69 18.56
N ALA A 40 -3.76 -2.01 17.57
CA ALA A 40 -2.47 -1.35 17.38
C ALA A 40 -2.61 0.13 16.97
N LEU A 41 -3.67 0.47 16.23
CA LEU A 41 -3.92 1.83 15.75
C LEU A 41 -4.83 2.63 16.69
N GLY A 42 -5.55 1.97 17.61
CA GLY A 42 -6.59 2.62 18.42
C GLY A 42 -7.80 3.08 17.60
N GLU A 43 -8.06 2.45 16.46
CA GLU A 43 -9.08 2.81 15.47
C GLU A 43 -9.83 1.58 15.00
N ASP A 44 -11.11 1.73 14.63
CA ASP A 44 -11.89 0.64 14.03
C ASP A 44 -11.60 0.50 12.54
N VAL A 45 -10.49 -0.18 12.23
CA VAL A 45 -10.04 -0.44 10.85
C VAL A 45 -11.04 -1.34 10.12
N ALA A 46 -11.65 -2.29 10.82
CA ALA A 46 -12.64 -3.20 10.23
C ALA A 46 -13.85 -2.42 9.71
N ARG A 47 -14.36 -1.48 10.48
CA ARG A 47 -15.46 -0.62 10.07
C ARG A 47 -15.08 0.26 8.89
N LEU A 48 -13.90 0.88 8.91
CA LEU A 48 -13.44 1.71 7.80
C LEU A 48 -13.35 0.92 6.49
N ILE A 49 -12.86 -0.31 6.52
CA ILE A 49 -12.77 -1.18 5.33
C ILE A 49 -14.16 -1.57 4.85
N ARG A 50 -15.08 -1.95 5.75
CA ARG A 50 -16.42 -2.46 5.40
C ARG A 50 -17.39 -1.38 4.97
N GLU A 51 -17.40 -0.26 5.67
CA GLU A 51 -18.42 0.77 5.55
C GLU A 51 -17.93 2.07 4.90
N GLY A 52 -16.61 2.31 4.86
CA GLY A 52 -16.03 3.54 4.34
C GLY A 52 -16.25 4.75 5.27
N PRO A 53 -16.59 5.93 4.73
CA PRO A 53 -16.89 6.22 3.32
C PRO A 53 -15.67 6.16 2.39
N ARG A 54 -15.92 6.07 1.08
CA ARG A 54 -14.86 5.93 0.06
C ARG A 54 -13.84 7.06 0.13
N GLU A 55 -14.29 8.28 0.34
CA GLU A 55 -13.45 9.47 0.43
C GLU A 55 -12.48 9.38 1.62
N THR A 56 -12.96 8.90 2.77
CA THR A 56 -12.13 8.67 3.96
C THR A 56 -11.12 7.54 3.71
N LEU A 57 -11.55 6.46 3.06
CA LEU A 57 -10.68 5.34 2.70
C LEU A 57 -9.58 5.76 1.72
N ALA A 58 -9.84 6.73 0.85
CA ALA A 58 -8.91 7.24 -0.17
C ALA A 58 -7.86 8.21 0.39
N LEU A 59 -8.00 8.71 1.60
CA LEU A 59 -6.96 9.53 2.23
C LEU A 59 -5.70 8.68 2.45
N THR A 60 -4.55 9.17 2.02
CA THR A 60 -3.26 8.46 2.16
C THR A 60 -3.02 7.96 3.57
N THR A 61 -3.39 8.75 4.58
CA THR A 61 -3.28 8.40 5.99
C THR A 61 -4.11 7.16 6.37
N ASN A 62 -5.20 6.89 5.69
CA ASN A 62 -6.06 5.73 5.90
C ASN A 62 -5.77 4.60 4.90
N THR A 63 -5.56 4.95 3.63
CA THR A 63 -5.28 3.96 2.58
C THR A 63 -4.09 3.07 2.93
N GLN A 64 -2.99 3.65 3.43
CA GLN A 64 -1.79 2.88 3.68
C GLN A 64 -1.99 1.83 4.79
N PRO A 65 -2.51 2.15 5.99
CA PRO A 65 -2.81 1.13 6.99
C PRO A 65 -3.82 0.08 6.51
N VAL A 66 -4.86 0.51 5.80
CA VAL A 66 -5.89 -0.40 5.26
C VAL A 66 -5.29 -1.40 4.27
N MET A 67 -4.43 -0.96 3.36
CA MET A 67 -3.78 -1.84 2.39
C MET A 67 -2.78 -2.79 3.05
N LEU A 68 -2.06 -2.33 4.08
CA LEU A 68 -1.22 -3.21 4.92
C LEU A 68 -2.07 -4.35 5.51
N VAL A 69 -3.17 -3.99 6.16
CA VAL A 69 -4.07 -4.94 6.84
C VAL A 69 -4.66 -5.92 5.83
N ALA A 70 -5.12 -5.44 4.68
CA ALA A 70 -5.69 -6.28 3.63
C ALA A 70 -4.67 -7.28 3.06
N GLY A 71 -3.44 -6.82 2.78
CA GLY A 71 -2.37 -7.69 2.30
C GLY A 71 -1.99 -8.77 3.31
N VAL A 72 -1.83 -8.40 4.59
CA VAL A 72 -1.51 -9.35 5.67
C VAL A 72 -2.67 -10.32 5.91
N ALA A 73 -3.93 -9.85 5.87
CA ALA A 73 -5.10 -10.71 5.99
C ALA A 73 -5.15 -11.75 4.88
N ALA A 74 -4.98 -11.34 3.62
CA ALA A 74 -4.95 -12.26 2.49
C ALA A 74 -3.87 -13.33 2.63
N TYR A 75 -2.67 -12.93 3.05
CA TYR A 75 -1.56 -13.86 3.30
C TYR A 75 -1.88 -14.84 4.45
N ARG A 76 -2.40 -14.35 5.57
CA ARG A 76 -2.76 -15.18 6.72
C ARG A 76 -3.88 -16.17 6.40
N ILE A 77 -4.89 -15.73 5.62
CA ILE A 77 -5.95 -16.62 5.13
C ILE A 77 -5.35 -17.70 4.24
N TRP A 78 -4.52 -17.34 3.25
CA TRP A 78 -3.81 -18.29 2.41
C TRP A 78 -3.08 -19.35 3.23
N ARG A 79 -2.35 -18.94 4.26
CA ARG A 79 -1.62 -19.87 5.15
C ARG A 79 -2.56 -20.74 5.98
N ALA A 80 -3.65 -20.17 6.51
CA ALA A 80 -4.65 -20.88 7.31
C ALA A 80 -5.39 -21.96 6.51
N GLU A 81 -5.63 -21.69 5.22
CA GLU A 81 -6.23 -22.66 4.29
C GLU A 81 -5.24 -23.70 3.75
N GLY A 82 -4.06 -23.80 4.33
CA GLY A 82 -3.05 -24.80 3.93
C GLY A 82 -2.21 -24.38 2.72
N GLY A 83 -2.27 -23.12 2.33
CA GLY A 83 -1.43 -22.55 1.26
C GLY A 83 0.05 -22.72 1.58
N ALA A 84 0.84 -23.10 0.56
CA ALA A 84 2.27 -23.29 0.72
C ALA A 84 2.99 -22.00 1.11
N GLU A 85 4.14 -22.14 1.76
CA GLU A 85 4.99 -20.99 2.05
C GLU A 85 5.69 -20.51 0.78
N PRO A 86 5.61 -19.20 0.47
CA PRO A 86 6.33 -18.65 -0.68
C PRO A 86 7.83 -18.68 -0.44
N SER A 87 8.59 -18.90 -1.52
CA SER A 87 10.06 -18.84 -1.46
C SER A 87 10.58 -17.41 -1.30
N VAL A 88 9.80 -16.43 -1.76
CA VAL A 88 10.12 -15.01 -1.74
C VAL A 88 8.84 -14.24 -1.48
N VAL A 89 8.93 -13.17 -0.72
CA VAL A 89 7.90 -12.14 -0.59
C VAL A 89 8.45 -10.80 -1.04
N ALA A 90 7.64 -10.01 -1.73
CA ALA A 90 8.00 -8.67 -2.17
C ALA A 90 6.80 -7.74 -2.08
N GLY A 91 7.05 -6.44 -1.95
CA GLY A 91 5.98 -5.45 -1.90
C GLY A 91 6.38 -4.15 -2.57
N HIS A 92 5.44 -3.52 -3.25
CA HIS A 92 5.64 -2.21 -3.86
C HIS A 92 5.26 -1.10 -2.86
N SER A 93 6.19 -0.17 -2.59
CA SER A 93 5.96 0.98 -1.71
C SER A 93 5.41 0.52 -0.34
N LEU A 94 4.19 0.87 0.00
CA LEU A 94 3.49 0.40 1.20
C LEU A 94 3.46 -1.14 1.30
N GLY A 95 3.32 -1.86 0.19
CA GLY A 95 3.29 -3.32 0.16
C GLY A 95 4.54 -3.98 0.73
N GLU A 96 5.68 -3.28 0.78
CA GLU A 96 6.91 -3.76 1.43
C GLU A 96 6.68 -4.05 2.92
N TYR A 97 5.88 -3.25 3.62
CA TYR A 97 5.56 -3.50 5.03
C TYR A 97 4.72 -4.77 5.20
N ALA A 98 3.80 -5.04 4.28
CA ALA A 98 3.05 -6.31 4.28
C ALA A 98 3.98 -7.51 4.00
N ALA A 99 4.94 -7.36 3.08
CA ALA A 99 5.97 -8.36 2.82
C ALA A 99 6.86 -8.61 4.06
N LEU A 100 7.27 -7.56 4.78
CA LEU A 100 8.04 -7.68 6.02
C LEU A 100 7.25 -8.40 7.12
N VAL A 101 5.94 -8.17 7.22
CA VAL A 101 5.08 -8.92 8.14
C VAL A 101 4.95 -10.38 7.71
N ALA A 102 4.75 -10.64 6.42
CA ALA A 102 4.67 -12.01 5.89
C ALA A 102 5.97 -12.78 6.08
N ALA A 103 7.13 -12.11 5.99
CA ALA A 103 8.45 -12.67 6.25
C ALA A 103 8.79 -12.84 7.75
N GLY A 104 7.92 -12.37 8.65
CA GLY A 104 8.16 -12.43 10.10
C GLY A 104 9.21 -11.44 10.63
N VAL A 105 9.60 -10.44 9.82
CA VAL A 105 10.55 -9.39 10.22
C VAL A 105 9.87 -8.37 11.16
N LEU A 106 8.61 -8.06 10.91
CA LEU A 106 7.76 -7.22 11.73
C LEU A 106 6.50 -7.98 12.15
N THR A 107 5.96 -7.66 13.32
CA THR A 107 4.58 -8.01 13.64
C THR A 107 3.62 -7.00 12.99
N LEU A 108 2.37 -7.38 12.78
CA LEU A 108 1.36 -6.44 12.29
C LEU A 108 1.15 -5.29 13.28
N ALA A 109 1.21 -5.58 14.57
CA ALA A 109 1.11 -4.58 15.64
C ALA A 109 2.25 -3.54 15.59
N GLN A 110 3.44 -3.92 15.14
CA GLN A 110 4.56 -2.99 14.90
C GLN A 110 4.41 -2.23 13.58
N ALA A 111 4.02 -2.93 12.52
CA ALA A 111 3.92 -2.36 11.18
C ALA A 111 2.78 -1.33 11.07
N SER A 112 1.65 -1.55 11.74
CA SER A 112 0.45 -0.69 11.64
C SER A 112 0.73 0.75 12.06
N PRO A 113 1.25 1.04 13.27
CA PRO A 113 1.58 2.42 13.64
C PRO A 113 2.74 3.00 12.81
N LEU A 114 3.72 2.18 12.39
CA LEU A 114 4.81 2.64 11.53
C LEU A 114 4.30 3.11 10.17
N VAL A 115 3.38 2.37 9.57
CA VAL A 115 2.75 2.75 8.30
C VAL A 115 1.84 3.98 8.46
N ARG A 116 1.20 4.16 9.61
CA ARG A 116 0.45 5.39 9.93
C ARG A 116 1.38 6.61 9.97
N VAL A 117 2.54 6.51 10.62
CA VAL A 117 3.54 7.59 10.65
C VAL A 117 4.06 7.89 9.24
N ARG A 118 4.38 6.85 8.45
CA ARG A 118 4.77 7.03 7.04
C ARG A 118 3.72 7.77 6.23
N ALA A 119 2.47 7.38 6.37
CA ALA A 119 1.35 7.98 5.63
C ALA A 119 1.14 9.46 6.02
N ALA A 120 1.25 9.78 7.31
CA ALA A 120 1.19 11.16 7.79
C ALA A 120 2.34 12.00 7.24
N ALA A 121 3.58 11.50 7.31
CA ALA A 121 4.73 12.20 6.78
C ALA A 121 4.62 12.46 5.26
N MET A 122 4.10 11.50 4.50
CA MET A 122 3.86 11.68 3.06
C MET A 122 2.76 12.73 2.79
N GLN A 123 1.71 12.76 3.62
CA GLN A 123 0.64 13.76 3.48
C GLN A 123 1.12 15.17 3.85
N GLU A 124 1.98 15.28 4.87
CA GLU A 124 2.57 16.56 5.30
C GLU A 124 3.60 17.10 4.30
N ALA A 125 4.33 16.22 3.61
CA ALA A 125 5.34 16.61 2.64
C ALA A 125 4.77 17.39 1.45
N VAL A 126 3.51 17.10 1.05
CA VAL A 126 2.84 17.78 -0.04
C VAL A 126 1.42 18.15 0.39
N PRO A 127 1.09 19.44 0.55
CA PRO A 127 -0.26 19.89 0.87
C PRO A 127 -1.27 19.39 -0.16
N ILE A 128 -2.50 19.13 0.30
CA ILE A 128 -3.59 18.67 -0.56
C ILE A 128 -3.81 19.68 -1.70
N GLY A 129 -3.76 19.21 -2.93
CA GLY A 129 -3.95 20.03 -4.14
C GLY A 129 -2.70 20.79 -4.62
N ALA A 130 -1.57 20.72 -3.89
CA ALA A 130 -0.33 21.35 -4.31
C ALA A 130 0.53 20.49 -5.25
N GLY A 131 0.26 19.18 -5.32
CA GLY A 131 0.99 18.25 -6.17
C GLY A 131 0.10 17.15 -6.73
N ALA A 132 0.61 16.44 -7.72
CA ALA A 132 -0.05 15.30 -8.32
C ALA A 132 0.97 14.23 -8.75
N MET A 133 0.51 12.99 -8.91
CA MET A 133 1.27 11.91 -9.53
C MET A 133 0.47 11.33 -10.69
N ALA A 134 1.17 11.02 -11.78
CA ALA A 134 0.59 10.33 -12.93
C ALA A 134 1.39 9.06 -13.23
N ALA A 135 0.68 7.98 -13.56
CA ALA A 135 1.30 6.79 -14.11
C ALA A 135 1.43 6.95 -15.62
N ILE A 136 2.65 6.94 -16.13
CA ILE A 136 2.92 6.98 -17.57
C ILE A 136 3.00 5.53 -18.06
N LEU A 137 2.23 5.20 -19.08
CA LEU A 137 2.18 3.87 -19.68
C LEU A 137 2.64 3.93 -21.14
N GLY A 138 3.42 2.95 -21.55
CA GLY A 138 3.84 2.79 -22.96
C GLY A 138 5.01 3.66 -23.41
N LEU A 139 5.70 4.32 -22.48
CA LEU A 139 6.97 5.00 -22.73
C LEU A 139 8.07 4.37 -21.88
N ASP A 140 9.28 4.34 -22.41
CA ASP A 140 10.44 3.93 -21.63
C ASP A 140 10.88 5.02 -20.62
N ALA A 141 11.68 4.63 -19.65
CA ALA A 141 12.15 5.52 -18.59
C ALA A 141 12.93 6.74 -19.16
N ALA A 142 13.70 6.56 -20.21
CA ALA A 142 14.47 7.65 -20.81
C ALA A 142 13.56 8.70 -21.44
N ALA A 143 12.50 8.29 -22.13
CA ALA A 143 11.51 9.19 -22.71
C ALA A 143 10.74 9.96 -21.61
N VAL A 144 10.37 9.29 -20.49
CA VAL A 144 9.71 9.95 -19.36
C VAL A 144 10.62 10.98 -18.69
N ILE A 145 11.89 10.64 -18.45
CA ILE A 145 12.87 11.56 -17.88
C ILE A 145 13.06 12.79 -18.79
N ALA A 146 13.18 12.58 -20.10
CA ALA A 146 13.33 13.68 -21.05
C ALA A 146 12.10 14.60 -21.05
N GLY A 147 10.89 14.03 -21.05
CA GLY A 147 9.65 14.81 -20.98
C GLY A 147 9.52 15.60 -19.67
N CYS A 148 9.89 15.02 -18.53
CA CYS A 148 9.95 15.74 -17.26
C CYS A 148 10.95 16.91 -17.32
N ALA A 149 12.13 16.70 -17.87
CA ALA A 149 13.14 17.75 -18.03
C ALA A 149 12.68 18.90 -18.95
N GLU A 150 12.00 18.57 -20.05
CA GLU A 150 11.40 19.56 -20.94
C GLU A 150 10.29 20.37 -20.24
N ALA A 151 9.39 19.70 -19.53
CA ALA A 151 8.35 20.36 -18.76
C ALA A 151 8.94 21.25 -17.65
N GLN A 152 9.93 20.76 -16.91
CA GLN A 152 10.63 21.51 -15.86
C GLN A 152 11.29 22.79 -16.44
N ALA A 153 11.87 22.72 -17.62
CA ALA A 153 12.49 23.87 -18.27
C ALA A 153 11.49 24.97 -18.68
N SER A 154 10.20 24.66 -18.74
CA SER A 154 9.13 25.61 -19.05
C SER A 154 8.61 26.38 -17.82
N PHE A 155 8.98 25.94 -16.60
CA PHE A 155 8.53 26.58 -15.37
C PHE A 155 9.35 27.85 -15.09
N ASP A 156 8.72 28.80 -14.41
CA ASP A 156 9.44 29.93 -13.82
C ASP A 156 10.39 29.42 -12.74
N PRO A 157 11.71 29.65 -12.81
CA PRO A 157 12.64 29.22 -11.78
C PRO A 157 12.31 29.74 -10.37
N ALA A 158 11.56 30.83 -10.27
CA ALA A 158 11.13 31.40 -9.00
C ALA A 158 9.85 30.74 -8.43
N SER A 159 9.15 29.91 -9.22
CA SER A 159 7.90 29.27 -8.77
C SER A 159 8.13 28.18 -7.72
N GLY A 160 9.31 27.55 -7.71
CA GLY A 160 9.59 26.38 -6.88
C GLY A 160 8.85 25.11 -7.32
N GLU A 161 8.19 25.13 -8.49
CA GLU A 161 7.52 23.97 -9.07
C GLU A 161 8.52 22.95 -9.59
N VAL A 162 8.22 21.67 -9.36
CA VAL A 162 9.08 20.55 -9.75
C VAL A 162 8.26 19.48 -10.46
N VAL A 163 8.79 18.94 -11.54
CA VAL A 163 8.28 17.73 -12.20
C VAL A 163 9.42 16.74 -12.46
N GLU A 164 9.30 15.55 -11.92
CA GLU A 164 10.35 14.51 -12.00
C GLU A 164 9.75 13.12 -12.20
N ALA A 165 10.54 12.21 -12.76
CA ALA A 165 10.24 10.78 -12.74
C ALA A 165 10.50 10.24 -11.33
N ALA A 166 9.44 9.97 -10.56
CA ALA A 166 9.52 9.63 -9.15
C ALA A 166 9.72 8.13 -8.90
N ASN A 167 9.12 7.26 -9.72
CA ASN A 167 9.19 5.81 -9.59
C ASN A 167 9.43 5.15 -10.95
N PHE A 168 10.30 4.15 -10.96
CA PHE A 168 10.53 3.27 -12.10
C PHE A 168 9.98 1.89 -11.73
N ASN A 169 8.82 1.53 -12.28
CA ASN A 169 8.06 0.35 -11.87
C ASN A 169 8.27 -0.86 -12.78
N ASP A 170 8.98 -0.72 -13.89
CA ASP A 170 9.33 -1.74 -14.89
C ASP A 170 10.73 -1.52 -15.49
#